data_8a70681950dc9ff8ab2c7b31755f79b5
#
_entry.id   8a70681950dc9ff8ab2c7b31755f79b5
#
_cell.length_a   1.000
_cell.length_b   1.000
_cell.length_c   1.000
_cell.angle_alpha   90.00
_cell.angle_beta   90.00
_cell.angle_gamma   90.00
#
_symmetry.space_group_name_H-M   'P 1'
#
loop_
_entity.id
_entity.type
_entity.pdbx_description
1 polymer ?
#
loop_
_entity_poly.entity_id
_entity_poly.type
_entity_poly.pdbx_seq_one_letter_code
_entity_poly.pdbx_strand_id
1 'polypeptide(L)'
;MRFKDKSVIITGGGGKIAKAYAMAFAGEGAKVALPDIASADAVVKAIRDMGGTAITMACDVSDEKSVKAMADEVAEQFGSIDVLINNAAYFMTVWKGPFWEMDVDEFNKAMAVNVRGSWLCAKAVVPSMQKQNKGKIINISSNVALTGNPNYIHYVTSKGALIAMTRAMAKELGDWNICVNTVTPGFVVTEGRRVDPEYEKIRAQQRSIKRTQVESDLVGTVLFLSSNESDFMTGQLLNVDGGFHFVG
;
A
#
# COMPACT_ATOMS: atom_id res chain seq x y z
N MET A 1 -0.68 9.97 20.55
CA MET A 1 -1.28 9.85 19.19
C MET A 1 -0.29 10.44 18.20
N ARG A 2 0.41 9.57 17.46
CA ARG A 2 1.47 9.96 16.48
C ARG A 2 0.92 10.69 15.25
N PHE A 3 -0.36 10.45 14.92
CA PHE A 3 -1.00 10.96 13.71
C PHE A 3 -2.15 11.93 14.00
N LYS A 4 -2.17 12.55 15.18
CA LYS A 4 -3.20 13.53 15.52
C LYS A 4 -3.27 14.60 14.43
N ASP A 5 -4.48 14.81 13.90
CA ASP A 5 -4.81 15.77 12.84
C ASP A 5 -4.12 15.53 11.46
N LYS A 6 -3.40 14.40 11.29
CA LYS A 6 -2.77 14.02 10.02
C LYS A 6 -3.75 13.39 9.07
N SER A 7 -3.65 13.73 7.79
CA SER A 7 -4.45 13.17 6.71
C SER A 7 -3.72 12.01 6.04
N VAL A 8 -4.35 10.84 6.02
CA VAL A 8 -3.78 9.61 5.47
C VAL A 8 -4.68 9.06 4.36
N ILE A 9 -4.13 8.90 3.17
CA ILE A 9 -4.80 8.21 2.05
C ILE A 9 -4.30 6.77 2.00
N ILE A 10 -5.22 5.79 1.94
CA ILE A 10 -4.91 4.37 1.77
C ILE A 10 -5.69 3.86 0.57
N THR A 11 -5.03 3.67 -0.57
CA THR A 11 -5.69 3.17 -1.79
C THR A 11 -6.06 1.68 -1.68
N GLY A 12 -7.13 1.27 -2.35
CA GLY A 12 -7.68 -0.08 -2.16
C GLY A 12 -8.33 -0.23 -0.78
N GLY A 13 -9.05 0.81 -0.33
CA GLY A 13 -9.55 0.99 1.02
C GLY A 13 -10.54 -0.06 1.52
N GLY A 14 -11.24 -0.76 0.61
CA GLY A 14 -12.15 -1.87 0.94
C GLY A 14 -11.42 -3.18 1.26
N GLY A 15 -10.11 -3.28 0.99
CA GLY A 15 -9.32 -4.47 1.23
C GLY A 15 -9.01 -4.74 2.72
N LYS A 16 -8.78 -6.00 3.07
CA LYS A 16 -8.54 -6.41 4.47
C LYS A 16 -7.25 -5.81 5.05
N ILE A 17 -6.18 -5.75 4.25
CA ILE A 17 -4.92 -5.12 4.66
C ILE A 17 -5.11 -3.61 4.85
N ALA A 18 -5.82 -2.95 3.93
CA ALA A 18 -6.16 -1.53 4.05
C ALA A 18 -6.98 -1.25 5.33
N LYS A 19 -7.96 -2.12 5.65
CA LYS A 19 -8.73 -2.04 6.89
C LYS A 19 -7.83 -2.05 8.13
N ALA A 20 -6.84 -2.96 8.18
CA ALA A 20 -5.92 -3.04 9.31
C ALA A 20 -5.09 -1.75 9.47
N TYR A 21 -4.58 -1.21 8.37
CA TYR A 21 -3.88 0.09 8.39
C TYR A 21 -4.82 1.22 8.81
N ALA A 22 -6.00 1.31 8.21
CA ALA A 22 -6.97 2.37 8.46
C ALA A 22 -7.40 2.45 9.93
N MET A 23 -7.72 1.30 10.53
CA MET A 23 -8.08 1.22 11.95
C MET A 23 -6.92 1.67 12.84
N ALA A 24 -5.69 1.29 12.52
CA ALA A 24 -4.52 1.66 13.30
C ALA A 24 -4.20 3.17 13.19
N PHE A 25 -4.26 3.74 11.98
CA PHE A 25 -4.08 5.19 11.78
C PHE A 25 -5.16 6.00 12.51
N ALA A 26 -6.43 5.60 12.38
CA ALA A 26 -7.53 6.25 13.08
C ALA A 26 -7.39 6.17 14.61
N GLY A 27 -6.97 5.01 15.15
CA GLY A 27 -6.67 4.84 16.58
C GLY A 27 -5.53 5.72 17.07
N GLU A 28 -4.65 6.18 16.19
CA GLU A 28 -3.57 7.14 16.48
C GLU A 28 -3.94 8.60 16.14
N GLY A 29 -5.22 8.86 15.84
CA GLY A 29 -5.77 10.20 15.64
C GLY A 29 -5.72 10.75 14.23
N ALA A 30 -5.44 9.91 13.21
CA ALA A 30 -5.46 10.32 11.82
C ALA A 30 -6.88 10.52 11.28
N LYS A 31 -7.02 11.42 10.32
CA LYS A 31 -8.14 11.47 9.36
C LYS A 31 -7.81 10.55 8.20
N VAL A 32 -8.66 9.56 7.92
CA VAL A 32 -8.34 8.49 6.95
C VAL A 32 -9.25 8.57 5.74
N ALA A 33 -8.64 8.64 4.55
CA ALA A 33 -9.33 8.53 3.27
C ALA A 33 -9.08 7.15 2.64
N LEU A 34 -10.15 6.49 2.20
CA LEU A 34 -10.19 5.12 1.71
C LEU A 34 -10.74 5.05 0.28
N PRO A 35 -10.00 5.58 -0.73
CA PRO A 35 -10.39 5.44 -2.12
C PRO A 35 -10.32 3.97 -2.58
N ASP A 36 -11.37 3.53 -3.31
CA ASP A 36 -11.45 2.19 -3.90
C ASP A 36 -12.38 2.18 -5.12
N ILE A 37 -12.23 1.20 -6.01
CA ILE A 37 -13.22 0.91 -7.07
C ILE A 37 -14.47 0.23 -6.51
N ALA A 38 -14.36 -0.40 -5.34
CA ALA A 38 -15.45 -0.97 -4.56
C ALA A 38 -15.73 -0.09 -3.33
N SER A 39 -16.85 -0.34 -2.63
CA SER A 39 -17.15 0.41 -1.41
C SER A 39 -16.20 0.04 -0.26
N ALA A 40 -15.71 1.08 0.45
CA ALA A 40 -15.03 0.96 1.74
C ALA A 40 -15.92 1.40 2.92
N ASP A 41 -17.24 1.55 2.72
CA ASP A 41 -18.20 2.05 3.72
C ASP A 41 -18.17 1.30 5.05
N ALA A 42 -18.00 -0.02 5.01
CA ALA A 42 -17.90 -0.83 6.23
C ALA A 42 -16.68 -0.47 7.09
N VAL A 43 -15.55 -0.12 6.45
CA VAL A 43 -14.33 0.31 7.15
C VAL A 43 -14.51 1.72 7.70
N VAL A 44 -15.08 2.63 6.91
CA VAL A 44 -15.42 4.00 7.34
C VAL A 44 -16.36 3.97 8.55
N LYS A 45 -17.41 3.15 8.47
CA LYS A 45 -18.33 2.97 9.60
C LYS A 45 -17.60 2.50 10.86
N ALA A 46 -16.76 1.47 10.76
CA ALA A 46 -16.01 0.96 11.90
C ALA A 46 -15.08 2.02 12.54
N ILE A 47 -14.45 2.86 11.73
CA ILE A 47 -13.63 3.98 12.23
C ILE A 47 -14.48 5.03 12.95
N ARG A 48 -15.63 5.40 12.37
CA ARG A 48 -16.54 6.38 12.97
C ARG A 48 -17.16 5.87 14.27
N ASP A 49 -17.49 4.58 14.34
CA ASP A 49 -18.01 3.94 15.56
C ASP A 49 -16.99 3.99 16.72
N MET A 50 -15.68 4.09 16.42
CA MET A 50 -14.60 4.30 17.42
C MET A 50 -14.36 5.80 17.74
N GLY A 51 -15.14 6.71 17.16
CA GLY A 51 -14.92 8.16 17.31
C GLY A 51 -13.84 8.73 16.38
N GLY A 52 -13.35 7.99 15.42
CA GLY A 52 -12.38 8.44 14.41
C GLY A 52 -13.01 9.16 13.23
N THR A 53 -12.17 9.77 12.40
CA THR A 53 -12.57 10.48 11.16
C THR A 53 -12.16 9.67 9.95
N ALA A 54 -13.12 9.29 9.12
CA ALA A 54 -12.83 8.62 7.85
C ALA A 54 -13.84 8.99 6.75
N ILE A 55 -13.35 8.98 5.52
CA ILE A 55 -14.16 9.12 4.29
C ILE A 55 -13.80 8.01 3.31
N THR A 56 -14.70 7.73 2.38
CA THR A 56 -14.44 6.88 1.21
C THR A 56 -14.98 7.55 -0.04
N MET A 57 -14.35 7.27 -1.16
CA MET A 57 -14.80 7.74 -2.50
C MET A 57 -14.46 6.68 -3.54
N ALA A 58 -15.24 6.65 -4.63
CA ALA A 58 -14.94 5.82 -5.78
C ALA A 58 -13.66 6.33 -6.47
N CYS A 59 -12.67 5.45 -6.62
CA CYS A 59 -11.42 5.81 -7.30
C CYS A 59 -10.82 4.60 -8.01
N ASP A 60 -10.68 4.72 -9.32
CA ASP A 60 -9.83 3.84 -10.12
C ASP A 60 -8.42 4.46 -10.17
N VAL A 61 -7.47 3.84 -9.49
CA VAL A 61 -6.08 4.32 -9.45
C VAL A 61 -5.40 4.31 -10.82
N SER A 62 -5.91 3.53 -11.78
CA SER A 62 -5.38 3.49 -13.15
C SER A 62 -5.88 4.64 -14.05
N ASP A 63 -6.87 5.42 -13.58
CA ASP A 63 -7.39 6.61 -14.28
C ASP A 63 -6.90 7.91 -13.62
N GLU A 64 -6.16 8.72 -14.38
CA GLU A 64 -5.57 9.97 -13.90
C GLU A 64 -6.62 10.98 -13.41
N LYS A 65 -7.77 11.06 -14.07
CA LYS A 65 -8.83 11.99 -13.67
C LYS A 65 -9.46 11.58 -12.34
N SER A 66 -9.69 10.27 -12.17
CA SER A 66 -10.21 9.69 -10.94
C SER A 66 -9.26 9.93 -9.76
N VAL A 67 -7.95 9.72 -9.96
CA VAL A 67 -6.92 9.95 -8.95
C VAL A 67 -6.79 11.44 -8.59
N LYS A 68 -6.87 12.34 -9.60
CA LYS A 68 -6.84 13.77 -9.33
C LYS A 68 -8.05 14.20 -8.49
N ALA A 69 -9.24 13.77 -8.85
CA ALA A 69 -10.47 14.08 -8.09
C ALA A 69 -10.37 13.59 -6.64
N MET A 70 -9.85 12.39 -6.42
CA MET A 70 -9.60 11.83 -5.07
C MET A 70 -8.66 12.74 -4.26
N ALA A 71 -7.54 13.17 -4.83
CA ALA A 71 -6.57 14.00 -4.11
C ALA A 71 -7.15 15.40 -3.79
N ASP A 72 -7.87 16.00 -4.74
CA ASP A 72 -8.55 17.30 -4.56
C ASP A 72 -9.61 17.21 -3.44
N GLU A 73 -10.44 16.16 -3.44
CA GLU A 73 -11.48 15.93 -2.42
C GLU A 73 -10.88 15.74 -1.01
N VAL A 74 -9.79 14.95 -0.88
CA VAL A 74 -9.12 14.76 0.40
C VAL A 74 -8.48 16.05 0.89
N ALA A 75 -7.85 16.83 0.01
CA ALA A 75 -7.28 18.13 0.38
C ALA A 75 -8.35 19.13 0.82
N GLU A 76 -9.52 19.14 0.17
CA GLU A 76 -10.66 19.98 0.54
C GLU A 76 -11.23 19.58 1.91
N GLN A 77 -11.51 18.28 2.13
CA GLN A 77 -12.17 17.81 3.34
C GLN A 77 -11.24 17.79 4.57
N PHE A 78 -9.96 17.50 4.40
CA PHE A 78 -9.01 17.32 5.50
C PHE A 78 -8.03 18.49 5.68
N GLY A 79 -7.88 19.36 4.66
CA GLY A 79 -7.03 20.54 4.67
C GLY A 79 -5.59 20.26 4.21
N SER A 80 -5.12 19.01 4.28
CA SER A 80 -3.78 18.60 3.87
C SER A 80 -3.76 17.14 3.42
N ILE A 81 -2.64 16.69 2.83
CA ILE A 81 -2.34 15.28 2.61
C ILE A 81 -0.96 15.01 3.16
N ASP A 82 -0.87 14.32 4.31
CA ASP A 82 0.39 14.06 5.00
C ASP A 82 1.01 12.72 4.62
N VAL A 83 0.17 11.68 4.40
CA VAL A 83 0.62 10.32 4.12
C VAL A 83 -0.18 9.72 2.96
N LEU A 84 0.52 9.07 2.03
CA LEU A 84 -0.06 8.22 1.00
C LEU A 84 0.43 6.79 1.17
N ILE A 85 -0.50 5.84 1.29
CA ILE A 85 -0.24 4.40 1.25
C ILE A 85 -0.76 3.86 -0.08
N ASN A 86 0.14 3.60 -1.03
CA ASN A 86 -0.15 2.92 -2.29
C ASN A 86 -0.33 1.42 -2.02
N ASN A 87 -1.56 1.03 -1.64
CA ASN A 87 -1.91 -0.35 -1.29
C ASN A 87 -2.79 -1.02 -2.36
N ALA A 88 -3.53 -0.26 -3.18
CA ALA A 88 -4.33 -0.82 -4.26
C ALA A 88 -3.49 -1.73 -5.17
N ALA A 89 -4.02 -2.91 -5.50
CA ALA A 89 -3.33 -3.85 -6.35
C ALA A 89 -4.29 -4.78 -7.10
N TYR A 90 -4.00 -5.01 -8.37
CA TYR A 90 -4.56 -6.11 -9.15
C TYR A 90 -3.82 -7.40 -8.77
N PHE A 91 -4.47 -8.27 -7.98
CA PHE A 91 -3.84 -9.49 -7.44
C PHE A 91 -4.80 -10.67 -7.30
N MET A 92 -6.02 -10.49 -6.75
CA MET A 92 -6.89 -11.61 -6.37
C MET A 92 -7.41 -12.40 -7.57
N THR A 93 -7.59 -11.75 -8.69
CA THR A 93 -8.15 -12.30 -9.94
C THR A 93 -7.11 -12.43 -11.04
N VAL A 94 -5.81 -12.30 -10.72
CA VAL A 94 -4.75 -12.41 -11.72
C VAL A 94 -4.69 -13.79 -12.34
N TRP A 95 -4.45 -13.83 -13.63
CA TRP A 95 -4.16 -15.06 -14.35
C TRP A 95 -2.88 -15.75 -13.81
N LYS A 96 -2.86 -17.08 -13.85
CA LYS A 96 -1.74 -17.87 -13.36
C LYS A 96 -1.38 -18.93 -14.38
N GLY A 97 -0.15 -18.89 -14.87
CA GLY A 97 0.34 -19.86 -15.86
C GLY A 97 1.70 -19.47 -16.40
N PRO A 98 2.21 -20.24 -17.37
CA PRO A 98 3.50 -19.97 -18.00
C PRO A 98 3.49 -18.59 -18.66
N PHE A 99 4.54 -17.79 -18.46
CA PHE A 99 4.56 -16.39 -18.93
C PHE A 99 4.39 -16.24 -20.45
N TRP A 100 4.77 -17.26 -21.23
CA TRP A 100 4.64 -17.26 -22.69
C TRP A 100 3.23 -17.52 -23.19
N GLU A 101 2.29 -17.89 -22.31
CA GLU A 101 0.87 -18.10 -22.62
C GLU A 101 0.00 -16.94 -22.10
N MET A 102 0.61 -15.98 -21.44
CA MET A 102 -0.12 -14.85 -20.85
C MET A 102 -0.61 -13.89 -21.93
N ASP A 103 -1.87 -13.49 -21.82
CA ASP A 103 -2.44 -12.43 -22.64
C ASP A 103 -1.78 -11.08 -22.34
N VAL A 104 -1.53 -10.28 -23.37
CA VAL A 104 -0.91 -8.95 -23.25
C VAL A 104 -1.78 -8.01 -22.43
N ASP A 105 -3.10 -8.11 -22.53
CA ASP A 105 -4.01 -7.25 -21.78
C ASP A 105 -3.98 -7.57 -20.28
N GLU A 106 -3.78 -8.84 -19.89
CA GLU A 106 -3.59 -9.23 -18.49
C GLU A 106 -2.31 -8.61 -17.91
N PHE A 107 -1.20 -8.65 -18.69
CA PHE A 107 0.04 -7.99 -18.30
C PHE A 107 -0.16 -6.48 -18.16
N ASN A 108 -0.76 -5.84 -19.16
CA ASN A 108 -1.02 -4.40 -19.20
C ASN A 108 -1.90 -3.97 -18.03
N LYS A 109 -2.92 -4.74 -17.66
CA LYS A 109 -3.80 -4.45 -16.53
C LYS A 109 -3.04 -4.45 -15.21
N ALA A 110 -2.17 -5.43 -14.99
CA ALA A 110 -1.34 -5.47 -13.78
C ALA A 110 -0.40 -4.25 -13.69
N MET A 111 0.21 -3.86 -14.80
CA MET A 111 1.08 -2.68 -14.87
C MET A 111 0.28 -1.38 -14.70
N ALA A 112 -0.91 -1.29 -15.29
CA ALA A 112 -1.78 -0.11 -15.18
C ALA A 112 -2.20 0.16 -13.73
N VAL A 113 -2.66 -0.87 -13.02
CA VAL A 113 -3.13 -0.72 -11.64
C VAL A 113 -1.96 -0.60 -10.67
N ASN A 114 -1.02 -1.57 -10.69
CA ASN A 114 -0.02 -1.69 -9.63
C ASN A 114 1.11 -0.67 -9.76
N VAL A 115 1.50 -0.30 -11.00
CA VAL A 115 2.64 0.60 -11.24
C VAL A 115 2.17 1.99 -11.58
N ARG A 116 1.46 2.14 -12.72
CA ARG A 116 0.98 3.46 -13.16
C ARG A 116 0.04 4.08 -12.12
N GLY A 117 -0.85 3.29 -11.50
CA GLY A 117 -1.74 3.75 -10.46
C GLY A 117 -1.01 4.30 -9.24
N SER A 118 0.00 3.60 -8.75
CA SER A 118 0.83 4.09 -7.64
C SER A 118 1.58 5.37 -7.99
N TRP A 119 2.08 5.49 -9.21
CA TRP A 119 2.71 6.71 -9.72
C TRP A 119 1.72 7.86 -9.82
N LEU A 120 0.51 7.64 -10.38
CA LEU A 120 -0.53 8.66 -10.49
C LEU A 120 -0.95 9.18 -9.12
N CYS A 121 -1.15 8.29 -8.14
CA CYS A 121 -1.49 8.68 -6.77
C CYS A 121 -0.38 9.54 -6.15
N ALA A 122 0.89 9.14 -6.30
CA ALA A 122 2.02 9.95 -5.83
C ALA A 122 2.05 11.32 -6.52
N LYS A 123 1.92 11.37 -7.86
CA LYS A 123 1.86 12.60 -8.65
C LYS A 123 0.77 13.56 -8.14
N ALA A 124 -0.40 13.04 -7.78
CA ALA A 124 -1.53 13.87 -7.36
C ALA A 124 -1.36 14.45 -5.95
N VAL A 125 -0.69 13.74 -5.03
CA VAL A 125 -0.53 14.22 -3.63
C VAL A 125 0.70 15.10 -3.42
N VAL A 126 1.73 14.97 -4.26
CA VAL A 126 3.00 15.72 -4.13
C VAL A 126 2.80 17.22 -4.05
N PRO A 127 1.93 17.89 -4.84
CA PRO A 127 1.72 19.34 -4.69
C PRO A 127 1.24 19.77 -3.30
N SER A 128 0.41 18.96 -2.62
CA SER A 128 -0.02 19.21 -1.24
C SER A 128 1.16 19.02 -0.27
N MET A 129 1.94 17.97 -0.43
CA MET A 129 3.10 17.67 0.41
C MET A 129 4.21 18.73 0.25
N GLN A 130 4.45 19.22 -0.97
CA GLN A 130 5.41 20.31 -1.25
C GLN A 130 5.04 21.62 -0.53
N LYS A 131 3.75 21.98 -0.53
CA LYS A 131 3.28 23.20 0.18
C LYS A 131 3.57 23.17 1.67
N GLN A 132 3.56 22.00 2.30
CA GLN A 132 3.88 21.83 3.73
C GLN A 132 5.36 21.49 3.96
N ASN A 133 6.15 21.35 2.89
CA ASN A 133 7.55 20.90 2.94
C ASN A 133 7.73 19.61 3.76
N LYS A 134 6.78 18.70 3.68
CA LYS A 134 6.76 17.41 4.38
C LYS A 134 5.73 16.44 3.79
N GLY A 135 6.08 15.16 3.75
CA GLY A 135 5.16 14.10 3.31
C GLY A 135 5.76 12.72 3.47
N LYS A 136 4.89 11.71 3.47
CA LYS A 136 5.28 10.29 3.51
C LYS A 136 4.53 9.52 2.43
N ILE A 137 5.25 8.80 1.58
CA ILE A 137 4.69 7.92 0.56
C ILE A 137 5.20 6.50 0.82
N ILE A 138 4.28 5.56 1.04
CA ILE A 138 4.60 4.17 1.29
C ILE A 138 4.04 3.32 0.15
N ASN A 139 4.90 2.68 -0.61
CA ASN A 139 4.52 1.75 -1.67
C ASN A 139 4.46 0.32 -1.13
N ILE A 140 3.29 -0.32 -1.19
CA ILE A 140 3.13 -1.72 -0.78
C ILE A 140 3.49 -2.62 -1.97
N SER A 141 4.72 -3.14 -1.95
CA SER A 141 5.22 -4.11 -2.90
C SER A 141 4.85 -5.55 -2.48
N SER A 142 5.73 -6.49 -2.62
CA SER A 142 5.59 -7.89 -2.15
C SER A 142 6.97 -8.54 -2.12
N ASN A 143 7.19 -9.52 -1.23
CA ASN A 143 8.42 -10.32 -1.24
C ASN A 143 8.58 -11.17 -2.53
N VAL A 144 7.53 -11.39 -3.31
CA VAL A 144 7.63 -12.06 -4.62
C VAL A 144 8.51 -11.28 -5.60
N ALA A 145 8.65 -9.96 -5.43
CA ALA A 145 9.58 -9.14 -6.19
C ALA A 145 11.05 -9.48 -5.93
N LEU A 146 11.33 -10.09 -4.77
CA LEU A 146 12.66 -10.48 -4.30
C LEU A 146 12.95 -11.96 -4.58
N THR A 147 11.91 -12.80 -4.55
CA THR A 147 12.04 -14.27 -4.65
C THR A 147 11.73 -14.83 -6.03
N GLY A 148 10.96 -14.12 -6.87
CA GLY A 148 10.59 -14.57 -8.21
C GLY A 148 9.64 -15.76 -8.21
N ASN A 149 8.36 -15.55 -7.92
CA ASN A 149 7.38 -16.64 -7.99
C ASN A 149 7.04 -17.00 -9.45
N PRO A 150 7.10 -18.28 -9.85
CA PRO A 150 6.66 -18.71 -11.18
C PRO A 150 5.16 -18.50 -11.38
N ASN A 151 4.73 -18.41 -12.64
CA ASN A 151 3.32 -18.24 -13.04
C ASN A 151 2.65 -16.91 -12.64
N TYR A 152 3.44 -15.91 -12.23
CA TYR A 152 2.96 -14.59 -11.80
C TYR A 152 3.80 -13.45 -12.38
N ILE A 153 4.37 -13.59 -13.57
CA ILE A 153 5.36 -12.64 -14.09
C ILE A 153 4.88 -11.18 -14.07
N HIS A 154 3.64 -10.91 -14.46
CA HIS A 154 3.04 -9.57 -14.45
C HIS A 154 2.98 -8.97 -13.03
N TYR A 155 2.56 -9.77 -12.05
CA TYR A 155 2.51 -9.33 -10.66
C TYR A 155 3.91 -9.15 -10.08
N VAL A 156 4.82 -10.10 -10.25
CA VAL A 156 6.23 -10.02 -9.81
C VAL A 156 6.90 -8.79 -10.41
N THR A 157 6.76 -8.59 -11.74
CA THR A 157 7.31 -7.42 -12.44
C THR A 157 6.74 -6.13 -11.89
N SER A 158 5.42 -6.04 -11.69
CA SER A 158 4.78 -4.84 -11.15
C SER A 158 5.25 -4.49 -9.75
N LYS A 159 5.45 -5.50 -8.89
CA LYS A 159 5.92 -5.30 -7.51
C LYS A 159 7.42 -4.97 -7.46
N GLY A 160 8.23 -5.50 -8.39
CA GLY A 160 9.62 -5.08 -8.60
C GLY A 160 9.74 -3.63 -9.08
N ALA A 161 8.87 -3.21 -9.98
CA ALA A 161 8.81 -1.84 -10.46
C ALA A 161 8.55 -0.83 -9.34
N LEU A 162 7.72 -1.15 -8.34
CA LEU A 162 7.49 -0.29 -7.17
C LEU A 162 8.76 -0.03 -6.36
N ILE A 163 9.66 -1.01 -6.25
CA ILE A 163 10.93 -0.87 -5.53
C ILE A 163 11.83 0.14 -6.26
N ALA A 164 11.96 0.01 -7.58
CA ALA A 164 12.75 0.93 -8.40
C ALA A 164 12.15 2.34 -8.39
N MET A 165 10.82 2.46 -8.55
CA MET A 165 10.07 3.71 -8.53
C MET A 165 10.23 4.45 -7.19
N THR A 166 10.20 3.72 -6.08
CA THR A 166 10.44 4.28 -4.73
C THR A 166 11.78 5.00 -4.65
N ARG A 167 12.85 4.39 -5.19
CA ARG A 167 14.20 4.98 -5.16
C ARG A 167 14.30 6.23 -6.01
N ALA A 168 13.67 6.23 -7.19
CA ALA A 168 13.64 7.41 -8.07
C ALA A 168 12.89 8.56 -7.39
N MET A 169 11.66 8.30 -6.92
CA MET A 169 10.86 9.32 -6.22
C MET A 169 11.55 9.86 -4.97
N ALA A 170 12.23 9.01 -4.20
CA ALA A 170 12.97 9.43 -3.00
C ALA A 170 14.09 10.45 -3.33
N LYS A 171 14.76 10.27 -4.47
CA LYS A 171 15.78 11.22 -4.95
C LYS A 171 15.18 12.54 -5.40
N GLU A 172 14.05 12.50 -6.12
CA GLU A 172 13.38 13.68 -6.65
C GLU A 172 12.70 14.53 -5.58
N LEU A 173 12.23 13.90 -4.48
CA LEU A 173 11.38 14.56 -3.48
C LEU A 173 12.11 14.96 -2.20
N GLY A 174 13.40 14.66 -2.09
CA GLY A 174 14.20 14.90 -0.89
C GLY A 174 14.26 16.38 -0.49
N ASP A 175 14.34 17.29 -1.44
CA ASP A 175 14.44 18.75 -1.19
C ASP A 175 13.18 19.31 -0.48
N TRP A 176 12.05 18.59 -0.55
CA TRP A 176 10.81 18.95 0.15
C TRP A 176 10.55 18.10 1.40
N ASN A 177 11.58 17.42 1.93
CA ASN A 177 11.42 16.52 3.10
C ASN A 177 10.29 15.47 2.93
N ILE A 178 10.03 15.05 1.69
CA ILE A 178 9.08 14.00 1.38
C ILE A 178 9.82 12.67 1.33
N CYS A 179 9.51 11.77 2.27
CA CYS A 179 10.13 10.45 2.32
C CYS A 179 9.28 9.45 1.53
N VAL A 180 9.93 8.64 0.68
CA VAL A 180 9.29 7.59 -0.10
C VAL A 180 9.93 6.25 0.24
N ASN A 181 9.16 5.28 0.75
CA ASN A 181 9.68 3.98 1.15
C ASN A 181 8.78 2.84 0.64
N THR A 182 9.30 1.63 0.62
CA THR A 182 8.60 0.42 0.19
C THR A 182 8.49 -0.57 1.35
N VAL A 183 7.32 -1.16 1.51
CA VAL A 183 7.12 -2.35 2.34
C VAL A 183 6.88 -3.56 1.44
N THR A 184 7.55 -4.68 1.71
CA THR A 184 7.38 -5.95 0.99
C THR A 184 6.80 -7.01 1.93
N PRO A 185 5.45 -7.14 1.98
CA PRO A 185 4.80 -8.22 2.72
C PRO A 185 5.15 -9.59 2.16
N GLY A 186 5.17 -10.59 3.04
CA GLY A 186 5.14 -12.00 2.66
C GLY A 186 3.73 -12.47 2.27
N PHE A 187 3.52 -13.79 2.36
CA PHE A 187 2.20 -14.38 2.16
C PHE A 187 1.31 -14.12 3.38
N VAL A 188 0.40 -13.13 3.26
CA VAL A 188 -0.55 -12.75 4.31
C VAL A 188 -1.84 -13.53 4.13
N VAL A 189 -2.31 -14.19 5.17
CA VAL A 189 -3.64 -14.81 5.22
C VAL A 189 -4.58 -13.80 5.87
N THR A 190 -5.47 -13.23 5.05
CA THR A 190 -6.40 -12.20 5.51
C THR A 190 -7.70 -12.81 6.01
N GLU A 191 -8.38 -12.11 6.90
CA GLU A 191 -9.67 -12.53 7.45
C GLU A 191 -10.66 -12.93 6.33
N GLY A 192 -11.24 -14.13 6.45
CA GLY A 192 -12.20 -14.68 5.48
C GLY A 192 -11.58 -15.22 4.18
N ARG A 193 -10.27 -15.13 4.00
CA ARG A 193 -9.58 -15.77 2.86
C ARG A 193 -9.48 -17.27 3.09
N ARG A 194 -10.05 -18.04 2.19
CA ARG A 194 -9.84 -19.52 2.18
C ARG A 194 -8.49 -19.80 1.55
N VAL A 195 -7.63 -20.46 2.32
CA VAL A 195 -6.32 -20.95 1.88
C VAL A 195 -6.29 -22.44 2.20
N ASP A 196 -5.66 -23.23 1.34
CA ASP A 196 -5.40 -24.64 1.64
C ASP A 196 -4.55 -24.72 2.92
N PRO A 197 -5.02 -25.44 3.98
CA PRO A 197 -4.31 -25.51 5.25
C PRO A 197 -2.90 -26.09 5.13
N GLU A 198 -2.68 -27.05 4.22
CA GLU A 198 -1.36 -27.63 4.01
C GLU A 198 -0.42 -26.62 3.33
N TYR A 199 -0.91 -25.86 2.34
CA TYR A 199 -0.14 -24.78 1.74
C TYR A 199 0.21 -23.70 2.76
N GLU A 200 -0.74 -23.30 3.61
CA GLU A 200 -0.50 -22.32 4.68
C GLU A 200 0.58 -22.80 5.65
N LYS A 201 0.50 -24.06 6.09
CA LYS A 201 1.49 -24.70 6.96
C LYS A 201 2.88 -24.75 6.33
N ILE A 202 2.98 -25.13 5.05
CA ILE A 202 4.25 -25.12 4.31
C ILE A 202 4.84 -23.72 4.29
N ARG A 203 4.03 -22.71 3.96
CA ARG A 203 4.48 -21.30 3.93
C ARG A 203 4.94 -20.81 5.30
N ALA A 204 4.26 -21.20 6.38
CA ALA A 204 4.68 -20.89 7.76
C ALA A 204 6.01 -21.55 8.11
N GLN A 205 6.23 -22.80 7.72
CA GLN A 205 7.48 -23.54 8.01
C GLN A 205 8.69 -23.00 7.23
N GLN A 206 8.49 -22.35 6.11
CA GLN A 206 9.57 -21.75 5.33
C GLN A 206 10.10 -20.43 5.93
N ARG A 207 9.43 -19.84 6.90
CA ARG A 207 9.85 -18.60 7.59
C ARG A 207 10.76 -18.91 8.76
N SER A 208 11.53 -17.92 9.20
CA SER A 208 12.25 -18.00 10.49
C SER A 208 11.27 -17.95 11.67
N ILE A 209 10.26 -17.08 11.59
CA ILE A 209 9.15 -17.01 12.55
C ILE A 209 8.05 -17.97 12.06
N LYS A 210 7.94 -19.15 12.70
CA LYS A 210 7.15 -20.32 12.26
C LYS A 210 5.65 -20.15 12.52
N ARG A 211 5.04 -19.11 11.95
CA ARG A 211 3.59 -18.90 12.01
C ARG A 211 3.05 -18.26 10.73
N THR A 212 1.74 -18.31 10.57
CA THR A 212 1.03 -17.57 9.52
C THR A 212 1.20 -16.06 9.74
N GLN A 213 1.43 -15.34 8.65
CA GLN A 213 1.44 -13.89 8.65
C GLN A 213 0.01 -13.37 8.48
N VAL A 214 -0.38 -12.42 9.31
CA VAL A 214 -1.68 -11.76 9.29
C VAL A 214 -1.52 -10.25 9.05
N GLU A 215 -2.62 -9.55 8.80
CA GLU A 215 -2.59 -8.12 8.44
C GLU A 215 -1.93 -7.26 9.51
N SER A 216 -2.13 -7.58 10.79
CA SER A 216 -1.56 -6.82 11.91
C SER A 216 -0.03 -6.85 11.97
N ASP A 217 0.61 -7.86 11.37
CA ASP A 217 2.07 -7.95 11.29
C ASP A 217 2.70 -6.83 10.45
N LEU A 218 1.91 -6.22 9.56
CA LEU A 218 2.37 -5.15 8.68
C LEU A 218 2.18 -3.75 9.29
N VAL A 219 1.23 -3.63 10.22
CA VAL A 219 0.77 -2.34 10.74
C VAL A 219 1.91 -1.54 11.37
N GLY A 220 2.70 -2.15 12.24
CA GLY A 220 3.79 -1.47 12.94
C GLY A 220 4.80 -0.82 12.00
N THR A 221 5.20 -1.54 10.94
CA THR A 221 6.14 -1.04 9.94
C THR A 221 5.56 0.13 9.13
N VAL A 222 4.29 0.03 8.72
CA VAL A 222 3.63 1.09 7.95
C VAL A 222 3.44 2.35 8.82
N LEU A 223 3.01 2.21 10.07
CA LEU A 223 2.91 3.33 11.00
C LEU A 223 4.27 3.99 11.26
N PHE A 224 5.32 3.21 11.49
CA PHE A 224 6.67 3.73 11.69
C PHE A 224 7.14 4.54 10.47
N LEU A 225 7.07 3.98 9.25
CA LEU A 225 7.47 4.68 8.03
C LEU A 225 6.64 5.92 7.71
N SER A 226 5.43 6.00 8.24
CA SER A 226 4.51 7.13 8.06
C SER A 226 4.68 8.20 9.16
N SER A 227 5.42 7.92 10.21
CA SER A 227 5.60 8.81 11.37
C SER A 227 6.84 9.71 11.23
N ASN A 228 6.99 10.66 12.17
CA ASN A 228 8.19 11.51 12.28
C ASN A 228 9.44 10.71 12.68
N GLU A 229 9.27 9.54 13.30
CA GLU A 229 10.39 8.65 13.71
C GLU A 229 11.22 8.17 12.52
N SER A 230 10.67 8.22 11.30
CA SER A 230 11.33 7.86 10.04
C SER A 230 11.67 9.06 9.15
N ASP A 231 11.78 10.28 9.69
CA ASP A 231 12.03 11.49 8.87
C ASP A 231 13.37 11.47 8.13
N PHE A 232 14.32 10.63 8.53
CA PHE A 232 15.60 10.46 7.83
C PHE A 232 15.71 9.13 7.07
N MET A 233 14.57 8.47 6.81
CA MET A 233 14.49 7.24 6.04
C MET A 233 13.74 7.48 4.73
N THR A 234 14.44 7.41 3.60
CA THR A 234 13.85 7.50 2.26
C THR A 234 14.55 6.55 1.29
N GLY A 235 13.84 6.08 0.28
CA GLY A 235 14.36 5.14 -0.74
C GLY A 235 14.55 3.71 -0.22
N GLN A 236 14.10 3.39 0.99
CA GLN A 236 14.34 2.11 1.63
C GLN A 236 13.27 1.07 1.30
N LEU A 237 13.67 -0.20 1.41
CA LEU A 237 12.80 -1.36 1.34
C LEU A 237 12.83 -2.07 2.68
N LEU A 238 11.65 -2.19 3.32
CA LEU A 238 11.47 -2.96 4.53
C LEU A 238 10.70 -4.25 4.23
N ASN A 239 11.40 -5.39 4.34
CA ASN A 239 10.80 -6.70 4.13
C ASN A 239 10.12 -7.18 5.43
N VAL A 240 8.82 -7.46 5.35
CA VAL A 240 8.02 -7.93 6.49
C VAL A 240 7.40 -9.27 6.10
N ASP A 241 8.14 -10.34 6.21
CA ASP A 241 7.73 -11.69 5.79
C ASP A 241 8.08 -12.81 6.80
N GLY A 242 8.48 -12.43 8.01
CA GLY A 242 8.84 -13.37 9.07
C GLY A 242 10.16 -14.09 8.84
N GLY A 243 11.06 -13.49 8.04
CA GLY A 243 12.36 -14.10 7.69
C GLY A 243 12.20 -15.24 6.68
N PHE A 244 11.26 -15.11 5.74
CA PHE A 244 11.16 -15.99 4.59
C PHE A 244 12.28 -15.69 3.59
N HIS A 245 12.59 -14.41 3.40
CA HIS A 245 13.67 -13.95 2.53
C HIS A 245 14.45 -12.83 3.24
N PHE A 246 15.77 -12.88 3.17
CA PHE A 246 16.65 -11.84 3.70
C PHE A 246 17.10 -10.92 2.57
N VAL A 247 16.93 -9.62 2.78
CA VAL A 247 17.38 -8.58 1.85
C VAL A 247 18.76 -8.15 2.30
N GLY A 248 19.77 -8.40 1.49
CA GLY A 248 21.15 -8.01 1.71
C GLY A 248 21.73 -7.38 0.47
#